data_459bd4840a3849cabb8204516e541d7a
#
_entry.id   459bd4840a3849cabb8204516e541d7a
#
_cell.length_a   1.000
_cell.length_b   1.000
_cell.length_c   1.000
_cell.angle_alpha   90.00
_cell.angle_beta   90.00
_cell.angle_gamma   90.00
#
_symmetry.space_group_name_H-M   'P 1'
#
loop_
_entity.id
_entity.type
_entity.pdbx_description
1 polymer ?
#
loop_
_entity_poly.entity_id
_entity_poly.type
_entity_poly.pdbx_seq_one_letter_code
_entity_poly.pdbx_strand_id
1 'polypeptide(L)'
;MSVKGSLEAIIEVAKKEIGTIEGPKDNETKYGKWTGVNFQPWCQSFVSWCAFTAGLDPKTYPKSAATVVASDWFKKNERWSDARNDDPQAGDWIYFDFPDDGVNRISHVGLCIKNNGDGTIQVIEGNTSGTAKGDQRNGGMCVEKTRGYVKNNKKKLINAVVGWGRPVYVGEENVPLLNKVK
;
A
#
# COMPACT_ATOMS: atom_id res chain seq x y z
N MET A 1 6.38 23.12 -3.96
CA MET A 1 5.23 22.26 -4.36
C MET A 1 5.78 21.21 -5.27
N SER A 2 5.54 19.94 -4.97
CA SER A 2 5.96 18.81 -5.81
C SER A 2 5.26 18.82 -7.18
N VAL A 3 5.90 18.23 -8.16
CA VAL A 3 5.33 18.09 -9.50
C VAL A 3 4.12 17.14 -9.44
N LYS A 4 3.00 17.55 -10.04
CA LYS A 4 1.78 16.72 -10.07
C LYS A 4 2.08 15.36 -10.72
N GLY A 5 1.67 14.28 -10.06
CA GLY A 5 1.89 12.90 -10.50
C GLY A 5 3.29 12.35 -10.18
N SER A 6 4.15 13.11 -9.50
CA SER A 6 5.45 12.61 -9.08
C SER A 6 5.39 11.74 -7.82
N LEU A 7 6.48 11.03 -7.55
CA LEU A 7 6.67 10.25 -6.33
C LEU A 7 6.55 11.13 -5.07
N GLU A 8 7.16 12.32 -5.10
CA GLU A 8 7.10 13.26 -3.99
C GLU A 8 5.65 13.71 -3.73
N ALA A 9 4.86 13.92 -4.79
CA ALA A 9 3.48 14.36 -4.67
C ALA A 9 2.60 13.33 -3.92
N ILE A 10 2.71 12.05 -4.24
CA ILE A 10 1.91 11.03 -3.54
C ILE A 10 2.36 10.86 -2.09
N ILE A 11 3.66 10.94 -1.81
CA ILE A 11 4.20 10.88 -0.45
C ILE A 11 3.71 12.08 0.37
N GLU A 12 3.74 13.30 -0.19
CA GLU A 12 3.22 14.50 0.48
C GLU A 12 1.72 14.38 0.79
N VAL A 13 0.94 13.85 -0.17
CA VAL A 13 -0.50 13.62 0.04
C VAL A 13 -0.72 12.62 1.18
N ALA A 14 -0.03 11.48 1.15
CA ALA A 14 -0.20 10.45 2.18
C ALA A 14 0.25 10.93 3.58
N LYS A 15 1.34 11.69 3.66
CA LYS A 15 1.82 12.28 4.94
C LYS A 15 0.82 13.23 5.57
N LYS A 16 0.08 14.01 4.79
CA LYS A 16 -0.96 14.91 5.28
C LYS A 16 -2.17 14.18 5.89
N GLU A 17 -2.33 12.92 5.56
CA GLU A 17 -3.42 12.08 6.07
C GLU A 17 -3.08 11.37 7.38
N ILE A 18 -1.82 11.35 7.81
CA ILE A 18 -1.40 10.74 9.08
C ILE A 18 -2.17 11.37 10.23
N GLY A 19 -2.76 10.52 11.08
CA GLY A 19 -3.62 10.93 12.19
C GLY A 19 -5.10 11.01 11.83
N THR A 20 -5.50 10.83 10.58
CA THR A 20 -6.91 10.68 10.21
C THR A 20 -7.50 9.46 10.89
N ILE A 21 -8.68 9.63 11.50
CA ILE A 21 -9.49 8.59 12.12
C ILE A 21 -10.81 8.50 11.35
N GLU A 22 -11.27 7.28 11.11
CA GLU A 22 -12.58 7.05 10.52
C GLU A 22 -13.71 7.55 11.42
N GLY A 23 -14.87 7.72 10.89
CA GLY A 23 -16.03 8.05 11.70
C GLY A 23 -16.92 9.14 11.12
N PRO A 24 -18.07 9.39 11.82
CA PRO A 24 -18.46 8.83 13.13
C PRO A 24 -18.92 7.36 13.12
N LYS A 25 -19.17 6.78 11.93
CA LYS A 25 -19.52 5.37 11.80
C LYS A 25 -18.29 4.55 11.44
N ASP A 26 -18.30 3.28 11.79
CA ASP A 26 -17.24 2.31 11.44
C ASP A 26 -16.96 2.34 9.94
N ASN A 27 -15.69 2.41 9.58
CA ASN A 27 -15.20 2.50 8.20
C ASN A 27 -15.79 3.68 7.38
N GLU A 28 -16.32 4.73 8.01
CA GLU A 28 -16.78 5.91 7.31
C GLU A 28 -15.62 6.84 6.99
N THR A 29 -15.26 7.00 5.71
CA THR A 29 -14.13 7.84 5.30
C THR A 29 -14.40 8.57 3.98
N LYS A 30 -13.65 9.67 3.76
CA LYS A 30 -13.61 10.33 2.46
C LYS A 30 -13.05 9.42 1.35
N TYR A 31 -12.16 8.48 1.69
CA TYR A 31 -11.56 7.54 0.75
C TYR A 31 -12.59 6.52 0.25
N GLY A 32 -13.37 5.94 1.18
CA GLY A 32 -14.46 5.04 0.85
C GLY A 32 -15.56 5.74 0.06
N LYS A 33 -15.92 6.97 0.43
CA LYS A 33 -16.85 7.80 -0.36
C LYS A 33 -16.36 8.03 -1.79
N TRP A 34 -15.08 8.34 -1.97
CA TRP A 34 -14.49 8.58 -3.28
C TRP A 34 -14.43 7.32 -4.17
N THR A 35 -14.12 6.14 -3.60
CA THR A 35 -14.15 4.89 -4.36
C THR A 35 -15.57 4.39 -4.64
N GLY A 36 -16.58 4.93 -3.98
CA GLY A 36 -17.97 4.47 -4.05
C GLY A 36 -18.25 3.26 -3.15
N VAL A 37 -17.33 2.90 -2.25
CA VAL A 37 -17.41 1.76 -1.33
C VAL A 37 -17.14 2.26 0.09
N ASN A 38 -18.07 3.04 0.65
CA ASN A 38 -17.98 3.52 2.03
C ASN A 38 -18.45 2.47 3.03
N PHE A 39 -18.09 2.62 4.31
CA PHE A 39 -18.43 1.69 5.40
C PHE A 39 -17.83 0.28 5.22
N GLN A 40 -16.72 0.18 4.51
CA GLN A 40 -15.94 -1.04 4.31
C GLN A 40 -14.47 -0.76 4.62
N PRO A 41 -13.65 -1.77 4.92
CA PRO A 41 -12.21 -1.60 5.13
C PRO A 41 -11.57 -0.75 4.03
N TRP A 42 -10.87 0.33 4.41
CA TRP A 42 -10.52 1.41 3.48
C TRP A 42 -9.01 1.55 3.19
N CYS A 43 -8.19 0.56 3.54
CA CYS A 43 -6.75 0.60 3.26
C CYS A 43 -6.46 0.75 1.77
N GLN A 44 -7.14 -0.02 0.92
CA GLN A 44 -6.96 0.07 -0.54
C GLN A 44 -7.57 1.37 -1.10
N SER A 45 -8.73 1.79 -0.60
CA SER A 45 -9.35 3.06 -0.98
C SER A 45 -8.42 4.25 -0.67
N PHE A 46 -7.71 4.20 0.45
CA PHE A 46 -6.75 5.22 0.88
C PHE A 46 -5.61 5.38 -0.13
N VAL A 47 -4.89 4.31 -0.47
CA VAL A 47 -3.74 4.42 -1.40
C VAL A 47 -4.18 4.82 -2.81
N SER A 48 -5.34 4.32 -3.27
CA SER A 48 -5.93 4.73 -4.55
C SER A 48 -6.31 6.22 -4.56
N TRP A 49 -6.86 6.71 -3.46
CA TRP A 49 -7.21 8.13 -3.29
C TRP A 49 -5.96 9.02 -3.22
N CYS A 50 -4.90 8.58 -2.57
CA CYS A 50 -3.63 9.29 -2.55
C CYS A 50 -3.06 9.47 -3.97
N ALA A 51 -3.07 8.42 -4.79
CA ALA A 51 -2.63 8.48 -6.18
C ALA A 51 -3.47 9.47 -7.01
N PHE A 52 -4.78 9.42 -6.88
CA PHE A 52 -5.69 10.35 -7.53
C PHE A 52 -5.42 11.81 -7.12
N THR A 53 -5.32 12.05 -5.81
CA THR A 53 -5.12 13.39 -5.25
C THR A 53 -3.76 13.97 -5.63
N ALA A 54 -2.73 13.13 -5.70
CA ALA A 54 -1.40 13.49 -6.18
C ALA A 54 -1.36 13.74 -7.70
N GLY A 55 -2.41 13.33 -8.42
CA GLY A 55 -2.57 13.52 -9.86
C GLY A 55 -1.79 12.56 -10.72
N LEU A 56 -1.59 11.32 -10.26
CA LEU A 56 -1.06 10.24 -11.08
C LEU A 56 -1.97 9.96 -12.28
N ASP A 57 -1.38 9.50 -13.39
CA ASP A 57 -2.16 9.03 -14.55
C ASP A 57 -3.02 7.82 -14.13
N PRO A 58 -4.36 7.87 -14.29
CA PRO A 58 -5.25 6.77 -13.94
C PRO A 58 -4.95 5.43 -14.62
N LYS A 59 -4.14 5.44 -15.68
CA LYS A 59 -3.69 4.22 -16.37
C LYS A 59 -2.53 3.51 -15.67
N THR A 60 -1.92 4.13 -14.66
CA THR A 60 -0.69 3.64 -14.02
C THR A 60 -0.90 3.00 -12.66
N TYR A 61 -2.14 3.04 -12.15
CA TYR A 61 -2.51 2.46 -10.86
C TYR A 61 -3.97 1.98 -10.84
N PRO A 62 -4.33 1.02 -9.99
CA PRO A 62 -5.72 0.56 -9.85
C PRO A 62 -6.55 1.53 -9.00
N LYS A 63 -7.66 2.05 -9.54
CA LYS A 63 -8.72 2.64 -8.72
C LYS A 63 -9.57 1.51 -8.14
N SER A 64 -9.31 1.11 -6.90
CA SER A 64 -10.00 -0.01 -6.26
C SER A 64 -10.20 0.24 -4.76
N ALA A 65 -11.21 -0.40 -4.18
CA ALA A 65 -11.41 -0.52 -2.74
C ALA A 65 -10.98 -1.91 -2.21
N ALA A 66 -10.66 -2.87 -3.11
CA ALA A 66 -10.31 -4.23 -2.75
C ALA A 66 -8.83 -4.54 -3.05
N THR A 67 -8.10 -4.99 -2.04
CA THR A 67 -6.67 -5.30 -2.12
C THR A 67 -6.36 -6.39 -3.15
N VAL A 68 -7.18 -7.46 -3.21
CA VAL A 68 -7.01 -8.55 -4.18
C VAL A 68 -7.17 -8.04 -5.61
N VAL A 69 -8.23 -7.27 -5.88
CA VAL A 69 -8.47 -6.69 -7.21
C VAL A 69 -7.32 -5.78 -7.64
N ALA A 70 -6.81 -4.96 -6.71
CA ALA A 70 -5.71 -4.06 -6.99
C ALA A 70 -4.38 -4.80 -7.22
N SER A 71 -4.05 -5.80 -6.41
CA SER A 71 -2.86 -6.62 -6.60
C SER A 71 -2.88 -7.38 -7.91
N ASP A 72 -4.03 -7.92 -8.30
CA ASP A 72 -4.20 -8.62 -9.58
C ASP A 72 -4.10 -7.67 -10.78
N TRP A 73 -4.57 -6.42 -10.62
CA TRP A 73 -4.35 -5.39 -11.63
C TRP A 73 -2.85 -5.15 -11.87
N PHE A 74 -2.04 -5.00 -10.80
CA PHE A 74 -0.59 -4.82 -10.93
C PHE A 74 0.08 -6.04 -11.57
N LYS A 75 -0.32 -7.25 -11.22
CA LYS A 75 0.18 -8.49 -11.86
C LYS A 75 -0.13 -8.53 -13.35
N LYS A 76 -1.38 -8.23 -13.72
CA LYS A 76 -1.84 -8.22 -15.11
C LYS A 76 -1.14 -7.16 -15.97
N ASN A 77 -0.73 -6.05 -15.36
CA ASN A 77 -0.06 -4.94 -16.04
C ASN A 77 1.47 -5.02 -15.90
N GLU A 78 2.03 -6.16 -15.48
CA GLU A 78 3.49 -6.38 -15.33
C GLU A 78 4.17 -5.39 -14.37
N ARG A 79 3.43 -4.96 -13.34
CA ARG A 79 3.84 -3.98 -12.35
C ARG A 79 3.84 -4.53 -10.93
N TRP A 80 3.90 -5.83 -10.81
CA TRP A 80 3.99 -6.53 -9.54
C TRP A 80 5.38 -7.10 -9.31
N SER A 81 5.89 -6.96 -8.09
CA SER A 81 7.05 -7.71 -7.62
C SER A 81 6.67 -8.58 -6.41
N ASP A 82 7.09 -9.84 -6.45
CA ASP A 82 6.96 -10.74 -5.29
C ASP A 82 8.05 -10.38 -4.27
N ALA A 83 7.72 -10.40 -2.99
CA ALA A 83 8.64 -10.07 -1.90
C ALA A 83 9.90 -10.96 -1.83
N ARG A 84 9.94 -12.05 -2.60
CA ARG A 84 11.11 -12.96 -2.73
C ARG A 84 12.12 -12.50 -3.78
N ASN A 85 11.72 -11.66 -4.70
CA ASN A 85 12.48 -11.43 -5.94
C ASN A 85 13.21 -10.10 -5.97
N ASP A 86 12.77 -9.13 -5.20
CA ASP A 86 13.29 -7.76 -5.29
C ASP A 86 13.13 -7.05 -3.93
N ASP A 87 13.65 -5.84 -3.81
CA ASP A 87 13.47 -4.96 -2.66
C ASP A 87 12.44 -3.86 -2.98
N PRO A 88 11.53 -3.56 -2.04
CA PRO A 88 10.59 -2.47 -2.21
C PRO A 88 11.30 -1.12 -2.18
N GLN A 89 10.74 -0.16 -2.89
CA GLN A 89 11.24 1.22 -2.90
C GLN A 89 10.12 2.22 -2.56
N ALA A 90 10.50 3.46 -2.32
CA ALA A 90 9.53 4.54 -2.14
C ALA A 90 8.56 4.59 -3.34
N GLY A 91 7.28 4.76 -3.07
CA GLY A 91 6.22 4.76 -4.07
C GLY A 91 5.56 3.40 -4.32
N ASP A 92 6.15 2.29 -3.86
CA ASP A 92 5.52 0.98 -3.98
C ASP A 92 4.31 0.86 -3.05
N TRP A 93 3.27 0.20 -3.53
CA TRP A 93 2.10 -0.18 -2.74
C TRP A 93 2.35 -1.57 -2.18
N ILE A 94 2.63 -1.64 -0.87
CA ILE A 94 3.03 -2.87 -0.17
C ILE A 94 1.79 -3.65 0.22
N TYR A 95 1.69 -4.91 -0.21
CA TYR A 95 0.57 -5.79 0.09
C TYR A 95 0.92 -6.80 1.17
N PHE A 96 -0.01 -6.98 2.09
CA PHE A 96 0.15 -7.82 3.26
C PHE A 96 -0.90 -8.94 3.29
N ASP A 97 -0.47 -10.11 3.78
CA ASP A 97 -1.31 -11.22 4.21
C ASP A 97 -0.95 -11.51 5.67
N PHE A 98 -1.75 -10.99 6.59
CA PHE A 98 -1.48 -11.15 8.01
C PHE A 98 -1.89 -12.55 8.47
N PRO A 99 -0.99 -13.34 9.12
CA PRO A 99 -1.24 -14.74 9.44
C PRO A 99 -2.37 -14.95 10.45
N ASP A 100 -2.67 -13.94 11.26
CA ASP A 100 -3.60 -14.04 12.39
C ASP A 100 -4.90 -13.23 12.19
N ASP A 101 -5.17 -12.77 10.96
CA ASP A 101 -6.37 -11.98 10.68
C ASP A 101 -7.61 -12.79 10.26
N GLY A 102 -7.50 -14.13 10.30
CA GLY A 102 -8.57 -15.06 9.91
C GLY A 102 -8.86 -15.11 8.42
N VAL A 103 -8.04 -14.49 7.59
CA VAL A 103 -8.19 -14.41 6.14
C VAL A 103 -6.94 -14.96 5.47
N ASN A 104 -7.07 -16.00 4.64
CA ASN A 104 -5.94 -16.61 3.92
C ASN A 104 -5.79 -15.97 2.52
N ARG A 105 -5.50 -14.72 2.46
CA ARG A 105 -5.28 -13.94 1.23
C ARG A 105 -4.72 -12.55 1.55
N ILE A 106 -4.24 -11.81 0.55
CA ILE A 106 -3.91 -10.39 0.68
C ILE A 106 -5.10 -9.64 1.29
N SER A 107 -4.91 -9.07 2.47
CA SER A 107 -5.96 -8.43 3.27
C SER A 107 -5.70 -6.95 3.56
N HIS A 108 -4.46 -6.46 3.36
CA HIS A 108 -4.06 -5.09 3.68
C HIS A 108 -3.07 -4.52 2.66
N VAL A 109 -2.96 -3.18 2.64
CA VAL A 109 -2.03 -2.44 1.78
C VAL A 109 -1.60 -1.12 2.43
N GLY A 110 -0.37 -0.70 2.17
CA GLY A 110 0.15 0.62 2.53
C GLY A 110 1.09 1.19 1.46
N LEU A 111 1.33 2.48 1.51
CA LEU A 111 2.26 3.18 0.63
C LEU A 111 3.66 3.20 1.25
N CYS A 112 4.64 2.58 0.61
CA CYS A 112 6.04 2.70 0.99
C CYS A 112 6.54 4.12 0.73
N ILE A 113 7.14 4.74 1.75
CA ILE A 113 7.72 6.09 1.63
C ILE A 113 9.25 6.07 1.71
N LYS A 114 9.83 4.97 2.19
CA LYS A 114 11.27 4.78 2.31
C LYS A 114 11.62 3.32 2.52
N ASN A 115 12.66 2.83 1.84
CA ASN A 115 13.38 1.62 2.23
C ASN A 115 14.56 2.01 3.14
N ASN A 116 14.67 1.39 4.31
CA ASN A 116 15.72 1.70 5.28
C ASN A 116 17.06 1.00 4.97
N GLY A 117 17.07 0.02 4.06
CA GLY A 117 18.27 -0.74 3.68
C GLY A 117 18.67 -1.83 4.67
N ASP A 118 17.92 -2.03 5.73
CA ASP A 118 18.15 -3.00 6.81
C ASP A 118 17.12 -4.15 6.85
N GLY A 119 16.35 -4.30 5.78
CA GLY A 119 15.23 -5.24 5.70
C GLY A 119 13.92 -4.68 6.24
N THR A 120 13.87 -3.39 6.51
CA THR A 120 12.65 -2.69 6.92
C THR A 120 12.32 -1.53 5.97
N ILE A 121 11.06 -1.15 5.96
CA ILE A 121 10.50 -0.04 5.20
C ILE A 121 9.64 0.86 6.08
N GLN A 122 9.55 2.15 5.74
CA GLN A 122 8.55 3.07 6.28
C GLN A 122 7.34 3.05 5.35
N VAL A 123 6.16 2.79 5.92
CA VAL A 123 4.90 2.66 5.19
C VAL A 123 3.83 3.53 5.82
N ILE A 124 3.07 4.27 5.01
CA ILE A 124 1.86 4.94 5.49
C ILE A 124 0.67 4.05 5.14
N GLU A 125 -0.09 3.69 6.16
CA GLU A 125 -1.20 2.74 6.08
C GLU A 125 -2.51 3.41 6.51
N GLY A 126 -3.55 3.25 5.71
CA GLY A 126 -4.93 3.56 6.10
C GLY A 126 -5.61 2.35 6.72
N ASN A 127 -6.60 2.57 7.58
CA ASN A 127 -7.38 1.54 8.26
C ASN A 127 -6.55 0.57 9.11
N THR A 128 -5.59 1.08 9.83
CA THR A 128 -4.71 0.30 10.72
C THR A 128 -4.73 0.86 12.12
N SER A 129 -4.31 0.07 13.11
CA SER A 129 -4.17 0.55 14.49
C SER A 129 -2.89 1.35 14.69
N GLY A 130 -2.94 2.39 15.51
CA GLY A 130 -1.75 3.12 15.96
C GLY A 130 -0.80 2.31 16.85
N THR A 131 -1.20 1.13 17.34
CA THR A 131 -0.40 0.28 18.20
C THR A 131 -0.06 -1.05 17.53
N ALA A 132 1.04 -1.69 17.97
CA ALA A 132 1.45 -3.00 17.46
C ALA A 132 0.49 -4.15 17.83
N LYS A 133 -0.27 -3.99 18.92
CA LYS A 133 -1.24 -4.99 19.41
C LYS A 133 -2.66 -4.78 18.90
N GLY A 134 -2.94 -3.63 18.28
CA GLY A 134 -4.27 -3.34 17.72
C GLY A 134 -4.49 -4.03 16.37
N ASP A 135 -5.70 -3.94 15.87
CA ASP A 135 -6.05 -4.49 14.56
C ASP A 135 -5.22 -3.81 13.46
N GLN A 136 -4.42 -4.61 12.76
CA GLN A 136 -3.53 -4.11 11.71
C GLN A 136 -4.24 -3.98 10.36
N ARG A 137 -5.43 -4.53 10.22
CA ARG A 137 -6.22 -4.58 9.00
C ARG A 137 -7.48 -3.70 9.04
N ASN A 138 -8.06 -3.51 10.21
CA ASN A 138 -9.29 -2.72 10.42
C ASN A 138 -9.18 -1.89 11.71
N GLY A 139 -8.09 -1.13 11.86
CA GLY A 139 -7.81 -0.35 13.07
C GLY A 139 -8.27 1.11 13.01
N GLY A 140 -8.94 1.53 11.94
CA GLY A 140 -9.66 2.80 11.83
C GLY A 140 -8.80 4.06 11.72
N MET A 141 -7.47 3.95 11.56
CA MET A 141 -6.56 5.10 11.54
C MET A 141 -5.66 5.11 10.31
N CYS A 142 -5.17 6.31 9.95
CA CYS A 142 -4.04 6.47 9.04
C CYS A 142 -2.76 6.70 9.86
N VAL A 143 -1.77 5.81 9.70
CA VAL A 143 -0.56 5.78 10.54
C VAL A 143 0.68 5.49 9.69
N GLU A 144 1.80 6.12 10.03
CA GLU A 144 3.12 5.71 9.54
C GLU A 144 3.69 4.59 10.40
N LYS A 145 4.17 3.52 9.78
CA LYS A 145 4.72 2.33 10.43
C LYS A 145 6.04 1.89 9.82
N THR A 146 6.86 1.26 10.66
CA THR A 146 8.01 0.48 10.20
C THR A 146 7.57 -0.98 10.01
N ARG A 147 7.77 -1.53 8.81
CA ARG A 147 7.45 -2.93 8.47
C ARG A 147 8.69 -3.66 8.00
N GLY A 148 8.88 -4.88 8.49
CA GLY A 148 9.87 -5.78 7.94
C GLY A 148 9.37 -6.41 6.63
N TYR A 149 10.27 -6.64 5.66
CA TYR A 149 9.93 -7.29 4.38
C TYR A 149 10.88 -8.43 4.01
N VAL A 150 12.01 -8.56 4.68
CA VAL A 150 13.01 -9.60 4.40
C VAL A 150 12.55 -10.93 4.99
N LYS A 151 12.56 -11.97 4.15
CA LYS A 151 12.38 -13.36 4.59
C LYS A 151 13.66 -13.85 5.26
N ASN A 152 13.59 -14.18 6.53
CA ASN A 152 14.64 -15.00 7.14
C ASN A 152 14.52 -16.41 6.57
N ASN A 153 15.51 -16.87 5.80
CA ASN A 153 15.56 -18.16 5.09
C ASN A 153 15.37 -19.42 5.97
N LYS A 154 15.22 -19.28 7.28
CA LYS A 154 15.12 -20.39 8.23
C LYS A 154 13.87 -20.39 9.11
N LYS A 155 12.98 -19.40 9.03
CA LYS A 155 11.77 -19.36 9.87
C LYS A 155 10.60 -18.82 9.07
N LYS A 156 9.39 -19.36 9.39
CA LYS A 156 8.07 -18.86 8.98
C LYS A 156 8.09 -17.35 8.69
N LEU A 157 7.38 -16.94 7.64
CA LEU A 157 7.12 -15.55 7.30
C LEU A 157 6.88 -14.70 8.57
N ILE A 158 7.94 -14.09 9.08
CA ILE A 158 7.84 -13.16 10.22
C ILE A 158 7.17 -11.87 9.74
N ASN A 159 7.25 -11.62 8.43
CA ASN A 159 6.73 -10.43 7.77
C ASN A 159 5.55 -10.83 6.89
N ALA A 160 4.44 -10.18 7.11
CA ALA A 160 3.21 -10.38 6.34
C ALA A 160 3.29 -9.86 4.89
N VAL A 161 4.42 -9.28 4.47
CA VAL A 161 4.60 -8.72 3.13
C VAL A 161 4.65 -9.84 2.08
N VAL A 162 3.70 -9.80 1.15
CA VAL A 162 3.58 -10.75 0.03
C VAL A 162 4.32 -10.25 -1.21
N GLY A 163 4.21 -8.96 -1.49
CA GLY A 163 4.78 -8.28 -2.63
C GLY A 163 4.31 -6.85 -2.73
N TRP A 164 4.59 -6.22 -3.84
CA TRP A 164 4.19 -4.82 -4.08
C TRP A 164 3.84 -4.55 -5.54
N GLY A 165 2.94 -3.59 -5.70
CA GLY A 165 2.63 -3.00 -6.99
C GLY A 165 3.33 -1.65 -7.13
N ARG A 166 3.89 -1.36 -8.31
CA ARG A 166 4.58 -0.11 -8.60
C ARG A 166 3.82 0.72 -9.64
N PRO A 167 3.16 1.83 -9.25
CA PRO A 167 2.64 2.81 -10.20
C PRO A 167 3.76 3.42 -11.05
N VAL A 168 3.42 4.12 -12.15
CA VAL A 168 4.37 4.97 -12.87
C VAL A 168 4.23 6.40 -12.38
N TYR A 169 5.31 6.97 -11.93
CA TYR A 169 5.39 8.36 -11.52
C TYR A 169 5.91 9.24 -12.66
N VAL A 170 5.52 10.52 -12.67
CA VAL A 170 6.05 11.48 -13.66
C VAL A 170 7.56 11.60 -13.49
N GLY A 171 8.27 11.47 -14.59
CA GLY A 171 9.75 11.45 -14.64
C GLY A 171 10.37 10.06 -14.54
N GLU A 172 9.58 9.02 -14.27
CA GLU A 172 10.04 7.64 -14.31
C GLU A 172 9.74 7.00 -15.67
N GLU A 173 10.67 6.16 -16.18
CA GLU A 173 10.40 5.34 -17.34
C GLU A 173 9.39 4.26 -17.01
N ASN A 174 8.46 4.01 -17.92
CA ASN A 174 7.47 2.94 -17.81
C ASN A 174 8.13 1.58 -18.11
N VAL A 175 9.06 1.16 -17.26
CA VAL A 175 9.73 -0.13 -17.39
C VAL A 175 8.88 -1.19 -16.68
N PRO A 176 8.47 -2.29 -17.36
CA PRO A 176 7.82 -3.41 -16.70
C PRO A 176 8.71 -3.95 -15.58
N LEU A 177 8.10 -4.28 -14.44
CA LEU A 177 8.78 -5.06 -13.41
C LEU A 177 8.88 -6.50 -13.93
N LEU A 178 9.90 -6.74 -14.76
CA LEU A 178 10.16 -8.08 -15.24
C LEU A 178 10.50 -8.95 -14.03
N ASN A 179 9.68 -9.96 -13.80
CA ASN A 179 10.08 -11.11 -13.01
C ASN A 179 11.40 -11.62 -13.61
N LYS A 180 12.52 -11.26 -13.00
CA LYS A 180 13.80 -11.91 -13.31
C LYS A 180 13.68 -13.33 -12.77
N VAL A 181 12.99 -14.18 -13.55
CA VAL A 181 13.11 -15.62 -13.38
C VAL A 181 14.55 -15.95 -13.76
N LYS A 182 15.37 -16.19 -12.74
CA LYS A 182 16.61 -16.94 -12.91
C LYS A 182 16.37 -18.39 -12.58
#